data_a5d03ebb5deeee4e84112aa2a43c15c6
#
_entry.id   a5d03ebb5deeee4e84112aa2a43c15c6
#
_cell.length_a   1.000
_cell.length_b   1.000
_cell.length_c   1.000
_cell.angle_alpha   90.00
_cell.angle_beta   90.00
_cell.angle_gamma   90.00
#
_symmetry.space_group_name_H-M   'P 1'
#
loop_
_entity.id
_entity.type
_entity.pdbx_description
1 polymer ?
#
loop_
_entity_poly.entity_id
_entity_poly.type
_entity_poly.pdbx_seq_one_letter_code
_entity_poly.pdbx_strand_id
1 'polypeptide(L)'
;DWASHDAYDAYWEAVDQVPMHDRVRVPGLHGGGWFDHLTRGQFEAYAGIRDRGATDAAREGQRLLIGPWGHQTVGNSGPAHCRYGEWNFGTEADLPVMAHEFQCLDHYLKDLDNGYTTQPPVKLFLMGENRWIGLTDWPPPEAVARVLYLDSGGSANMGTGDGRLSEVKPNSS
;
A
#
# COMPACT_ATOMS: atom_id res chain seq x y z
N ASP A 1 -13.40 25.26 -2.28
CA ASP A 1 -12.58 25.06 -3.48
C ASP A 1 -11.17 24.66 -3.07
N TRP A 2 -10.70 23.50 -3.48
CA TRP A 2 -9.39 22.93 -3.11
C TRP A 2 -8.21 23.87 -3.37
N ALA A 3 -8.28 24.64 -4.47
CA ALA A 3 -7.21 25.54 -4.86
C ALA A 3 -6.99 26.72 -3.90
N SER A 4 -7.95 27.02 -3.02
CA SER A 4 -7.80 28.05 -1.98
C SER A 4 -7.22 27.53 -0.68
N HIS A 5 -6.96 26.21 -0.58
CA HIS A 5 -6.38 25.53 0.60
C HIS A 5 -5.06 24.89 0.22
N ASP A 6 -4.04 25.71 0.02
CA ASP A 6 -2.70 25.30 -0.42
C ASP A 6 -1.80 24.74 0.71
N ALA A 7 -2.29 24.84 1.95
CA ALA A 7 -1.66 24.28 3.14
C ALA A 7 -2.68 23.41 3.90
N TYR A 8 -2.16 22.54 4.79
CA TYR A 8 -3.02 21.76 5.68
C TYR A 8 -3.65 22.67 6.73
N ASP A 9 -4.96 22.89 6.61
CA ASP A 9 -5.78 23.76 7.45
C ASP A 9 -7.06 23.06 7.92
N ALA A 10 -7.97 23.78 8.56
CA ALA A 10 -9.24 23.24 9.07
C ALA A 10 -10.13 22.60 7.98
N TYR A 11 -9.97 22.99 6.72
CA TYR A 11 -10.66 22.35 5.60
C TYR A 11 -10.18 20.92 5.40
N TRP A 12 -8.87 20.72 5.37
CA TRP A 12 -8.26 19.38 5.23
C TRP A 12 -8.42 18.54 6.48
N GLU A 13 -8.31 19.15 7.67
CA GLU A 13 -8.57 18.46 8.95
C GLU A 13 -9.96 17.82 9.00
N ALA A 14 -10.98 18.48 8.43
CA ALA A 14 -12.34 17.98 8.44
C ALA A 14 -12.55 16.69 7.61
N VAL A 15 -11.67 16.40 6.66
CA VAL A 15 -11.73 15.24 5.78
C VAL A 15 -10.58 14.24 6.03
N ASP A 16 -9.62 14.60 6.89
CA ASP A 16 -8.52 13.71 7.27
C ASP A 16 -9.03 12.55 8.14
N GLN A 17 -8.81 11.34 7.68
CA GLN A 17 -9.22 10.14 8.39
C GLN A 17 -8.15 9.59 9.33
N VAL A 18 -6.90 10.02 9.20
CA VAL A 18 -5.79 9.52 10.02
C VAL A 18 -6.01 9.72 11.52
N PRO A 19 -6.49 10.89 12.00
CA PRO A 19 -6.83 11.07 13.41
C PRO A 19 -7.99 10.19 13.90
N MET A 20 -8.80 9.64 12.98
CA MET A 20 -10.01 8.88 13.30
C MET A 20 -9.79 7.36 13.32
N HIS A 21 -8.59 6.86 13.06
CA HIS A 21 -8.29 5.42 13.08
C HIS A 21 -8.63 4.77 14.44
N ASP A 22 -8.53 5.50 15.54
CA ASP A 22 -8.92 5.07 16.88
C ASP A 22 -10.44 4.87 17.08
N ARG A 23 -11.25 5.31 16.13
CA ARG A 23 -12.72 5.13 16.16
C ARG A 23 -13.17 3.91 15.37
N VAL A 24 -12.31 3.31 14.56
CA VAL A 24 -12.64 2.14 13.74
C VAL A 24 -12.86 0.92 14.65
N ARG A 25 -13.98 0.24 14.47
CA ARG A 25 -14.42 -0.88 15.31
C ARG A 25 -14.50 -2.21 14.58
N VAL A 26 -14.28 -2.22 13.28
CA VAL A 26 -14.49 -3.37 12.41
C VAL A 26 -13.21 -3.76 11.67
N PRO A 27 -13.09 -5.03 11.26
CA PRO A 27 -12.05 -5.47 10.34
C PRO A 27 -12.08 -4.69 9.02
N GLY A 28 -10.94 -4.65 8.32
CA GLY A 28 -10.81 -3.96 7.04
C GLY A 28 -9.87 -4.67 6.07
N LEU A 29 -10.21 -4.61 4.78
CA LEU A 29 -9.32 -4.99 3.68
C LEU A 29 -8.89 -3.72 2.94
N HIS A 30 -7.60 -3.41 2.97
CA HIS A 30 -6.98 -2.29 2.29
C HIS A 30 -6.36 -2.78 0.99
N GLY A 31 -6.95 -2.39 -0.13
CA GLY A 31 -6.51 -2.78 -1.47
C GLY A 31 -5.87 -1.62 -2.23
N GLY A 32 -4.75 -1.86 -2.89
CA GLY A 32 -4.07 -0.83 -3.67
C GLY A 32 -3.09 -1.40 -4.69
N GLY A 33 -2.40 -0.52 -5.40
CA GLY A 33 -1.40 -0.89 -6.39
C GLY A 33 -0.14 -0.06 -6.30
N TRP A 34 1.01 -0.64 -6.62
CA TRP A 34 2.30 0.06 -6.57
C TRP A 34 2.35 1.31 -7.44
N PHE A 35 1.50 1.38 -8.46
CA PHE A 35 1.38 2.52 -9.38
C PHE A 35 0.11 3.36 -9.14
N ASP A 36 -0.52 3.19 -7.98
CA ASP A 36 -1.70 3.96 -7.59
C ASP A 36 -1.28 5.15 -6.70
N HIS A 37 -1.75 6.33 -7.01
CA HIS A 37 -1.48 7.55 -6.23
C HIS A 37 -2.12 7.54 -4.82
N LEU A 38 -3.07 6.62 -4.56
CA LEU A 38 -3.70 6.45 -3.25
C LEU A 38 -3.02 5.37 -2.38
N THR A 39 -2.00 4.69 -2.88
CA THR A 39 -1.37 3.54 -2.20
C THR A 39 -0.84 3.89 -0.83
N ARG A 40 -0.25 5.07 -0.65
CA ARG A 40 0.21 5.54 0.65
C ARG A 40 -0.89 5.50 1.70
N GLY A 41 -2.10 5.96 1.36
CA GLY A 41 -3.25 5.94 2.27
C GLY A 41 -3.67 4.53 2.70
N GLN A 42 -3.48 3.52 1.83
CA GLN A 42 -3.77 2.13 2.19
C GLN A 42 -2.82 1.61 3.28
N PHE A 43 -1.53 1.90 3.17
CA PHE A 43 -0.54 1.54 4.19
C PHE A 43 -0.78 2.30 5.52
N GLU A 44 -1.08 3.59 5.45
CA GLU A 44 -1.37 4.42 6.62
C GLU A 44 -2.64 3.96 7.33
N ALA A 45 -3.70 3.63 6.60
CA ALA A 45 -4.94 3.12 7.18
C ALA A 45 -4.75 1.74 7.80
N TYR A 46 -4.09 0.80 7.09
CA TYR A 46 -3.76 -0.52 7.64
C TYR A 46 -3.01 -0.40 8.96
N ALA A 47 -1.86 0.29 8.98
CA ALA A 47 -1.03 0.42 10.16
C ALA A 47 -1.75 1.20 11.27
N GLY A 48 -2.39 2.32 10.93
CA GLY A 48 -3.04 3.18 11.92
C GLY A 48 -4.23 2.52 12.60
N ILE A 49 -5.03 1.72 11.89
CA ILE A 49 -6.16 1.00 12.49
C ILE A 49 -5.67 -0.23 13.27
N ARG A 50 -4.68 -0.97 12.74
CA ARG A 50 -4.03 -2.08 13.47
C ARG A 50 -3.51 -1.63 14.83
N ASP A 51 -2.87 -0.45 14.89
CA ASP A 51 -2.23 0.03 16.10
C ASP A 51 -3.22 0.68 17.08
N ARG A 52 -4.27 1.35 16.58
CA ARG A 52 -5.13 2.24 17.35
C ARG A 52 -6.62 1.94 17.29
N GLY A 53 -7.05 0.96 16.48
CA GLY A 53 -8.47 0.61 16.33
C GLY A 53 -9.17 0.40 17.66
N ALA A 54 -10.43 0.81 17.74
CA ALA A 54 -11.21 0.85 19.00
C ALA A 54 -11.51 -0.53 19.59
N THR A 55 -11.38 -1.60 18.83
CA THR A 55 -11.68 -2.97 19.27
C THR A 55 -10.58 -3.94 18.85
N ASP A 56 -10.45 -5.07 19.53
CA ASP A 56 -9.54 -6.15 19.11
C ASP A 56 -9.86 -6.62 17.70
N ALA A 57 -11.15 -6.79 17.37
CA ALA A 57 -11.58 -7.15 16.02
C ALA A 57 -11.12 -6.17 14.96
N ALA A 58 -11.11 -4.86 15.26
CA ALA A 58 -10.55 -3.85 14.34
C ALA A 58 -9.04 -3.98 14.24
N ARG A 59 -8.32 -4.11 15.35
CA ARG A 59 -6.86 -4.19 15.34
C ARG A 59 -6.32 -5.45 14.68
N GLU A 60 -6.89 -6.60 15.00
CA GLU A 60 -6.43 -7.92 14.51
C GLU A 60 -6.97 -8.26 13.12
N GLY A 61 -8.09 -7.64 12.74
CA GLY A 61 -8.79 -7.92 11.49
C GLY A 61 -8.35 -7.10 10.27
N GLN A 62 -7.28 -6.29 10.38
CA GLN A 62 -6.80 -5.53 9.23
C GLN A 62 -6.04 -6.42 8.25
N ARG A 63 -6.27 -6.23 6.96
CA ARG A 63 -5.58 -6.92 5.87
C ARG A 63 -5.14 -5.91 4.82
N LEU A 64 -3.95 -6.12 4.26
CA LEU A 64 -3.36 -5.28 3.23
C LEU A 64 -3.06 -6.10 1.98
N LEU A 65 -3.55 -5.67 0.82
CA LEU A 65 -3.33 -6.30 -0.47
C LEU A 65 -2.81 -5.28 -1.47
N ILE A 66 -1.54 -5.41 -1.88
CA ILE A 66 -0.92 -4.47 -2.84
C ILE A 66 -0.35 -5.24 -4.02
N GLY A 67 -0.89 -4.96 -5.20
CA GLY A 67 -0.45 -5.56 -6.46
C GLY A 67 0.33 -4.60 -7.35
N PRO A 68 0.84 -5.08 -8.51
CA PRO A 68 1.56 -4.25 -9.46
C PRO A 68 0.60 -3.45 -10.36
N TRP A 69 -0.41 -2.84 -9.76
CA TRP A 69 -1.55 -2.21 -10.43
C TRP A 69 -1.50 -0.69 -10.33
N GLY A 70 -2.15 -0.01 -11.26
CA GLY A 70 -2.51 1.41 -11.14
C GLY A 70 -3.94 1.56 -10.63
N HIS A 71 -4.34 2.79 -10.33
CA HIS A 71 -5.66 3.11 -9.77
C HIS A 71 -6.83 2.52 -10.57
N GLN A 72 -6.76 2.54 -11.88
CA GLN A 72 -7.83 2.05 -12.78
C GLN A 72 -7.91 0.51 -12.86
N THR A 73 -6.91 -0.20 -12.39
CA THR A 73 -6.82 -1.66 -12.52
C THR A 73 -6.95 -2.40 -11.19
N VAL A 74 -6.90 -1.72 -10.07
CA VAL A 74 -7.23 -2.31 -8.76
C VAL A 74 -8.67 -2.84 -8.79
N GLY A 75 -8.87 -4.08 -8.35
CA GLY A 75 -10.20 -4.73 -8.36
C GLY A 75 -10.56 -5.46 -9.64
N ASN A 76 -9.89 -5.21 -10.75
CA ASN A 76 -10.07 -5.96 -11.98
C ASN A 76 -9.31 -7.30 -11.95
N SER A 77 -9.47 -8.12 -12.96
CA SER A 77 -8.70 -9.35 -13.19
C SER A 77 -8.42 -9.53 -14.68
N GLY A 78 -7.53 -10.47 -15.01
CA GLY A 78 -7.17 -10.77 -16.37
C GLY A 78 -5.91 -10.05 -16.87
N PRO A 79 -5.65 -10.06 -18.18
CA PRO A 79 -4.39 -9.57 -18.76
C PRO A 79 -4.01 -8.12 -18.39
N ALA A 80 -5.00 -7.28 -18.06
CA ALA A 80 -4.77 -5.91 -17.62
C ALA A 80 -4.00 -5.83 -16.28
N HIS A 81 -4.14 -6.81 -15.39
CA HIS A 81 -3.40 -6.91 -14.14
C HIS A 81 -1.93 -7.26 -14.33
N CYS A 82 -1.59 -7.89 -15.44
CA CYS A 82 -0.25 -8.38 -15.70
C CYS A 82 0.69 -7.28 -16.23
N ARG A 83 0.18 -6.07 -16.47
CA ARG A 83 0.94 -5.00 -17.12
C ARG A 83 0.63 -3.62 -16.54
N TYR A 84 1.65 -2.76 -16.53
CA TYR A 84 1.49 -1.34 -16.30
C TYR A 84 2.49 -0.56 -17.18
N GLY A 85 1.96 0.24 -18.12
CA GLY A 85 2.79 0.86 -19.15
C GLY A 85 3.54 -0.21 -19.97
N GLU A 86 4.86 -0.07 -20.02
CA GLU A 86 5.74 -1.04 -20.71
C GLU A 86 6.13 -2.24 -19.84
N TRP A 87 5.84 -2.19 -18.54
CA TRP A 87 6.17 -3.26 -17.60
C TRP A 87 5.23 -4.44 -17.73
N ASN A 88 5.80 -5.63 -17.80
CA ASN A 88 5.06 -6.90 -17.81
C ASN A 88 5.47 -7.72 -16.59
N PHE A 89 4.52 -7.98 -15.71
CA PHE A 89 4.73 -8.69 -14.43
C PHE A 89 4.40 -10.18 -14.52
N GLY A 90 3.98 -10.65 -15.70
CA GLY A 90 3.59 -12.05 -15.92
C GLY A 90 2.21 -12.37 -15.35
N THR A 91 1.76 -13.61 -15.63
CA THR A 91 0.44 -14.10 -15.22
C THR A 91 0.27 -14.21 -13.71
N GLU A 92 1.37 -14.28 -12.95
CA GLU A 92 1.35 -14.30 -11.49
C GLU A 92 0.79 -13.00 -10.88
N ALA A 93 0.83 -11.89 -11.64
CA ALA A 93 0.24 -10.63 -11.23
C ALA A 93 -1.29 -10.61 -11.31
N ASP A 94 -1.89 -11.56 -12.05
CA ASP A 94 -3.35 -11.68 -12.15
C ASP A 94 -3.91 -12.34 -10.89
N LEU A 95 -4.39 -11.51 -9.98
CA LEU A 95 -5.04 -11.94 -8.76
C LEU A 95 -6.53 -11.58 -8.82
N PRO A 96 -7.44 -12.51 -8.55
CA PRO A 96 -8.87 -12.21 -8.49
C PRO A 96 -9.20 -11.42 -7.21
N VAL A 97 -8.97 -10.10 -7.22
CA VAL A 97 -9.16 -9.21 -6.06
C VAL A 97 -10.57 -9.32 -5.50
N MET A 98 -11.59 -9.32 -6.39
CA MET A 98 -12.98 -9.49 -5.95
C MET A 98 -13.22 -10.81 -5.18
N ALA A 99 -12.52 -11.87 -5.51
CA ALA A 99 -12.65 -13.12 -4.75
C ALA A 99 -12.11 -12.98 -3.33
N HIS A 100 -11.02 -12.20 -3.14
CA HIS A 100 -10.51 -11.85 -1.81
C HIS A 100 -11.49 -10.97 -1.04
N GLU A 101 -12.11 -10.00 -1.70
CA GLU A 101 -13.14 -9.14 -1.10
C GLU A 101 -14.34 -9.97 -0.65
N PHE A 102 -14.88 -10.86 -1.50
CA PHE A 102 -15.98 -11.75 -1.13
C PHE A 102 -15.59 -12.72 -0.02
N GLN A 103 -14.36 -13.25 -0.03
CA GLN A 103 -13.89 -14.14 1.04
C GLN A 103 -13.85 -13.39 2.38
N CYS A 104 -13.42 -12.14 2.40
CA CYS A 104 -13.45 -11.24 3.56
C CYS A 104 -14.90 -11.04 4.05
N LEU A 105 -15.79 -10.60 3.15
CA LEU A 105 -17.19 -10.32 3.49
C LEU A 105 -17.93 -11.58 3.95
N ASP A 106 -17.71 -12.70 3.31
CA ASP A 106 -18.33 -13.98 3.70
C ASP A 106 -17.87 -14.43 5.08
N HIS A 107 -16.60 -14.23 5.42
CA HIS A 107 -16.08 -14.53 6.74
C HIS A 107 -16.74 -13.64 7.80
N TYR A 108 -16.68 -12.31 7.64
CA TYR A 108 -17.09 -11.38 8.70
C TYR A 108 -18.61 -11.11 8.75
N LEU A 109 -19.35 -11.25 7.65
CA LEU A 109 -20.78 -10.96 7.59
C LEU A 109 -21.67 -12.21 7.65
N LYS A 110 -21.11 -13.37 7.28
CA LYS A 110 -21.87 -14.64 7.25
C LYS A 110 -21.28 -15.69 8.20
N ASP A 111 -20.25 -15.33 8.98
CA ASP A 111 -19.53 -16.23 9.90
C ASP A 111 -19.03 -17.52 9.22
N LEU A 112 -18.65 -17.45 7.94
CA LEU A 112 -18.11 -18.60 7.23
C LEU A 112 -16.66 -18.84 7.59
N ASP A 113 -16.34 -20.07 8.01
CA ASP A 113 -14.96 -20.54 8.14
C ASP A 113 -14.42 -20.90 6.75
N ASN A 114 -13.88 -19.89 6.06
CA ASN A 114 -13.38 -19.99 4.69
C ASN A 114 -11.87 -19.84 4.58
N GLY A 115 -11.15 -19.91 5.71
CA GLY A 115 -9.71 -19.79 5.79
C GLY A 115 -9.17 -18.35 5.61
N TYR A 116 -10.01 -17.33 5.57
CA TYR A 116 -9.60 -15.95 5.39
C TYR A 116 -8.61 -15.48 6.46
N THR A 117 -8.91 -15.75 7.73
CA THR A 117 -8.10 -15.30 8.86
C THR A 117 -6.79 -16.07 9.05
N THR A 118 -6.64 -17.23 8.42
CA THR A 118 -5.41 -18.03 8.46
C THR A 118 -4.37 -17.57 7.41
N GLN A 119 -4.78 -16.71 6.47
CA GLN A 119 -3.86 -16.13 5.50
C GLN A 119 -2.99 -15.04 6.15
N PRO A 120 -1.78 -14.79 5.63
CA PRO A 120 -0.96 -13.67 6.08
C PRO A 120 -1.74 -12.35 5.99
N PRO A 121 -1.67 -11.48 7.02
CA PRO A 121 -2.42 -10.23 7.03
C PRO A 121 -1.98 -9.24 5.95
N VAL A 122 -0.76 -9.37 5.46
CA VAL A 122 -0.21 -8.53 4.40
C VAL A 122 0.17 -9.39 3.21
N LYS A 123 -0.36 -9.07 2.04
CA LYS A 123 -0.05 -9.73 0.78
C LYS A 123 0.41 -8.69 -0.24
N LEU A 124 1.66 -8.78 -0.66
CA LEU A 124 2.28 -7.84 -1.57
C LEU A 124 2.83 -8.55 -2.80
N PHE A 125 2.73 -7.89 -3.95
CA PHE A 125 3.43 -8.35 -5.15
C PHE A 125 4.85 -7.77 -5.19
N LEU A 126 5.85 -8.64 -5.13
CA LEU A 126 7.24 -8.25 -5.21
C LEU A 126 7.65 -8.09 -6.68
N MET A 127 7.72 -6.83 -7.11
CA MET A 127 8.16 -6.49 -8.46
C MET A 127 9.66 -6.82 -8.64
N GLY A 128 10.04 -7.24 -9.83
CA GLY A 128 11.39 -7.71 -10.15
C GLY A 128 11.51 -9.23 -10.01
N GLU A 129 11.09 -9.81 -8.89
CA GLU A 129 10.90 -11.26 -8.74
C GLU A 129 9.55 -11.73 -9.29
N ASN A 130 8.62 -10.82 -9.50
CA ASN A 130 7.30 -11.04 -10.06
C ASN A 130 6.52 -12.18 -9.38
N ARG A 131 6.43 -12.10 -8.06
CA ARG A 131 5.69 -13.08 -7.25
C ARG A 131 4.98 -12.41 -6.07
N TRP A 132 3.94 -13.06 -5.58
CA TRP A 132 3.28 -12.67 -4.35
C TRP A 132 4.06 -13.13 -3.13
N ILE A 133 4.13 -12.28 -2.11
CA ILE A 133 4.66 -12.61 -0.80
C ILE A 133 3.60 -12.34 0.28
N GLY A 134 3.59 -13.19 1.29
CA GLY A 134 2.82 -12.98 2.52
C GLY A 134 3.74 -12.53 3.65
N LEU A 135 3.34 -11.49 4.37
CA LEU A 135 4.07 -10.96 5.51
C LEU A 135 3.18 -10.96 6.76
N THR A 136 3.81 -11.06 7.91
CA THR A 136 3.10 -11.03 9.20
C THR A 136 2.67 -9.62 9.61
N ASP A 137 3.31 -8.60 9.04
CA ASP A 137 3.05 -7.19 9.33
C ASP A 137 3.62 -6.25 8.27
N TRP A 138 3.26 -4.96 8.36
CA TRP A 138 3.86 -3.90 7.57
C TRP A 138 4.18 -2.65 8.44
N PRO A 139 5.41 -2.07 8.35
CA PRO A 139 6.55 -2.67 7.65
C PRO A 139 6.93 -4.03 8.25
N PRO A 140 7.62 -4.92 7.49
CA PRO A 140 8.08 -6.20 8.03
C PRO A 140 8.89 -5.99 9.31
N PRO A 141 8.70 -6.79 10.37
CA PRO A 141 9.43 -6.60 11.64
C PRO A 141 10.96 -6.63 11.51
N GLU A 142 11.46 -7.36 10.51
CA GLU A 142 12.87 -7.46 10.16
C GLU A 142 13.40 -6.33 9.29
N ALA A 143 12.54 -5.39 8.87
CA ALA A 143 12.94 -4.27 8.01
C ALA A 143 13.92 -3.34 8.74
N VAL A 144 15.03 -3.05 8.08
CA VAL A 144 16.04 -2.12 8.58
C VAL A 144 16.00 -0.85 7.75
N ALA A 145 15.79 0.29 8.44
CA ALA A 145 15.82 1.60 7.78
C ALA A 145 17.25 1.92 7.29
N ARG A 146 17.36 2.34 6.04
CA ARG A 146 18.60 2.85 5.44
C ARG A 146 18.36 4.26 4.91
N VAL A 147 19.29 5.15 5.19
CA VAL A 147 19.26 6.51 4.67
C VAL A 147 20.13 6.58 3.42
N LEU A 148 19.53 7.00 2.32
CA LEU A 148 20.24 7.29 1.08
C LEU A 148 20.04 8.77 0.73
N TYR A 149 21.13 9.42 0.34
CA TYR A 149 21.13 10.80 -0.05
C TYR A 149 21.11 10.94 -1.57
N LEU A 150 20.36 11.91 -2.07
CA LEU A 150 20.43 12.32 -3.46
C LEU A 150 21.76 13.05 -3.67
N ASP A 151 22.52 12.63 -4.66
CA ASP A 151 23.85 13.19 -4.99
C ASP A 151 24.02 13.27 -6.50
N SER A 152 24.81 14.26 -6.95
CA SER A 152 25.11 14.47 -8.37
C SER A 152 26.26 15.45 -8.54
N GLY A 153 26.93 15.40 -9.68
CA GLY A 153 27.92 16.40 -10.10
C GLY A 153 27.29 17.65 -10.71
N GLY A 154 25.94 17.80 -10.67
CA GLY A 154 25.24 19.01 -11.16
C GLY A 154 24.35 18.79 -12.38
N SER A 155 24.20 17.55 -12.86
CA SER A 155 23.43 17.22 -14.07
C SER A 155 22.36 16.17 -13.84
N ALA A 156 21.88 15.99 -12.61
CA ALA A 156 20.94 14.92 -12.22
C ALA A 156 19.63 14.93 -13.01
N ASN A 157 19.18 16.08 -13.48
CA ASN A 157 17.90 16.28 -14.17
C ASN A 157 17.96 16.08 -15.68
N MET A 158 19.08 15.62 -16.22
CA MET A 158 19.25 15.36 -17.65
C MET A 158 18.95 13.91 -17.98
N GLY A 159 18.49 13.60 -19.23
CA GLY A 159 18.22 12.24 -19.69
C GLY A 159 19.44 11.30 -19.63
N THR A 160 20.66 11.86 -19.65
CA THR A 160 21.94 11.19 -19.41
C THR A 160 22.60 11.67 -18.12
N GLY A 161 21.76 12.03 -17.15
CA GLY A 161 22.20 12.67 -15.92
C GLY A 161 23.04 11.76 -15.02
N ASP A 162 23.81 12.40 -14.12
CA ASP A 162 24.71 11.77 -13.16
C ASP A 162 24.10 11.62 -11.76
N GLY A 163 22.77 11.72 -11.66
CA GLY A 163 22.03 11.52 -10.41
C GLY A 163 22.24 10.12 -9.85
N ARG A 164 22.53 10.04 -8.56
CA ARG A 164 22.75 8.77 -7.84
C ARG A 164 22.22 8.82 -6.41
N LEU A 165 21.99 7.64 -5.83
CA LEU A 165 21.78 7.47 -4.41
C LEU A 165 23.11 7.15 -3.74
N SER A 166 23.45 7.85 -2.66
CA SER A 166 24.69 7.70 -1.90
C SER A 166 24.40 7.41 -0.43
N GLU A 167 25.14 6.51 0.18
CA GLU A 167 25.14 6.35 1.64
C GLU A 167 25.90 7.45 2.36
N VAL A 168 26.72 8.19 1.64
CA VAL A 168 27.48 9.32 2.17
C VAL A 168 26.69 10.61 1.95
N LYS A 169 26.46 11.36 3.04
CA LYS A 169 25.80 12.67 2.94
C LYS A 169 26.64 13.62 2.09
N PRO A 170 26.09 14.23 1.04
CA PRO A 170 26.80 15.22 0.26
C PRO A 170 27.23 16.42 1.13
N ASN A 171 28.41 16.98 0.87
CA ASN A 171 28.79 18.23 1.47
C ASN A 171 27.84 19.29 0.92
N SER A 172 27.18 20.04 1.82
CA SER A 172 26.38 21.20 1.40
C SER A 172 27.30 22.21 0.70
N SER A 173 27.07 22.36 -0.59
CA SER A 173 27.63 23.51 -1.35
C SER A 173 26.85 24.77 -1.04
#